data_67ab9c18127ad2d6fd31fb529db6a752
#
_entry.id   67ab9c18127ad2d6fd31fb529db6a752
#
_cell.length_a   1.000
_cell.length_b   1.000
_cell.length_c   1.000
_cell.angle_alpha   90.00
_cell.angle_beta   90.00
_cell.angle_gamma   90.00
#
_symmetry.space_group_name_H-M   'P 1'
#
loop_
_entity.id
_entity.type
_entity.pdbx_description
1 polymer ?
#
loop_
_entity_poly.entity_id
_entity_poly.type
_entity_poly.pdbx_seq_one_letter_code
_entity_poly.pdbx_strand_id
1 'polypeptide(L)'
;MLFENFEEDAANAVDRWEMQDRLSRKADDYGLIRKDGFVFSFPGHGTALANMTHVETPLDPAGYADTVFNGRDQADRLLKFLRTEYPAAYGNARIRIYAAPGVRQTRWITGTYSLTAEDVRAGRIFDDAVARCSWPIELHNNAADAYWEELGDNHVHSIPLGSLLHRDADNLAAAGRCVD
;
A
#
# COMPACT_ATOMS: atom_id res chain seq x y z
N MET A 1 0.73 8.47 -6.17
CA MET A 1 0.90 9.51 -7.22
C MET A 1 2.34 9.62 -7.64
N LEU A 2 2.60 9.96 -8.91
CA LEU A 2 3.93 10.36 -9.40
C LEU A 2 3.98 11.89 -9.46
N PHE A 3 5.04 12.48 -8.93
CA PHE A 3 5.27 13.92 -8.98
C PHE A 3 6.67 14.26 -9.50
N GLU A 4 6.85 15.49 -9.92
CA GLU A 4 8.07 16.03 -10.52
C GLU A 4 8.35 17.45 -10.04
N ASN A 5 9.44 18.03 -10.50
CA ASN A 5 9.83 19.41 -10.22
C ASN A 5 10.08 19.68 -8.73
N PHE A 6 10.85 18.81 -8.11
CA PHE A 6 11.31 18.91 -6.73
C PHE A 6 12.85 18.91 -6.67
N GLU A 7 13.42 19.33 -5.56
CA GLU A 7 14.87 19.38 -5.36
C GLU A 7 15.36 18.02 -4.84
N GLU A 8 15.98 17.19 -5.71
CA GLU A 8 16.36 15.81 -5.40
C GLU A 8 17.28 15.71 -4.17
N ASP A 9 18.33 16.57 -4.09
CA ASP A 9 19.28 16.54 -2.98
C ASP A 9 18.60 16.88 -1.64
N ALA A 10 17.75 17.89 -1.65
CA ALA A 10 16.97 18.26 -0.47
C ALA A 10 15.96 17.18 -0.07
N ALA A 11 15.33 16.53 -1.05
CA ALA A 11 14.39 15.45 -0.82
C ALA A 11 15.08 14.19 -0.26
N ASN A 12 16.28 13.87 -0.75
CA ASN A 12 17.08 12.74 -0.25
C ASN A 12 17.64 12.99 1.16
N ALA A 13 17.78 14.27 1.57
CA ALA A 13 18.19 14.64 2.90
C ALA A 13 17.06 14.58 3.96
N VAL A 14 15.79 14.45 3.51
CA VAL A 14 14.66 14.29 4.44
C VAL A 14 14.70 12.90 5.07
N ASP A 15 14.76 12.85 6.39
CA ASP A 15 14.64 11.59 7.12
C ASP A 15 13.24 11.02 6.96
N ARG A 16 13.17 9.77 6.48
CA ARG A 16 11.88 9.10 6.18
C ARG A 16 11.02 8.87 7.41
N TRP A 17 11.63 8.63 8.55
CA TRP A 17 10.91 8.38 9.79
C TRP A 17 10.40 9.68 10.41
N GLU A 18 11.20 10.76 10.31
CA GLU A 18 10.73 12.11 10.67
C GLU A 18 9.54 12.53 9.80
N MET A 19 9.60 12.26 8.48
CA MET A 19 8.48 12.55 7.58
C MET A 19 7.22 11.77 7.97
N GLN A 20 7.36 10.50 8.29
CA GLN A 20 6.23 9.67 8.73
C GLN A 20 5.63 10.15 10.07
N ASP A 21 6.46 10.49 11.04
CA ASP A 21 6.02 11.04 12.32
C ASP A 21 5.30 12.39 12.13
N ARG A 22 5.85 13.26 11.30
CA ARG A 22 5.21 14.55 10.96
C ARG A 22 3.88 14.37 10.24
N LEU A 23 3.82 13.45 9.28
CA LEU A 23 2.59 13.11 8.60
C LEU A 23 1.55 12.60 9.58
N SER A 24 1.91 11.67 10.46
CA SER A 24 1.00 11.12 11.48
C SER A 24 0.39 12.20 12.37
N ARG A 25 1.20 13.19 12.79
CA ARG A 25 0.73 14.30 13.64
C ARG A 25 -0.11 15.34 12.92
N LYS A 26 0.15 15.56 11.63
CA LYS A 26 -0.45 16.69 10.88
C LYS A 26 -1.47 16.26 9.81
N ALA A 27 -1.66 14.98 9.58
CA ALA A 27 -2.56 14.48 8.54
C ALA A 27 -3.95 15.12 8.61
N ASP A 28 -4.50 15.28 9.80
CA ASP A 28 -5.82 15.84 10.01
C ASP A 28 -5.90 17.34 9.60
N ASP A 29 -4.82 18.11 9.77
CA ASP A 29 -4.74 19.53 9.37
C ASP A 29 -4.85 19.70 7.84
N TYR A 30 -4.44 18.67 7.11
CA TYR A 30 -4.50 18.62 5.64
C TYR A 30 -5.68 17.80 5.11
N GLY A 31 -6.49 17.20 6.00
CA GLY A 31 -7.58 16.31 5.62
C GLY A 31 -7.10 15.05 4.92
N LEU A 32 -5.91 14.54 5.30
CA LEU A 32 -5.36 13.29 4.81
C LEU A 32 -5.93 12.12 5.60
N ILE A 33 -6.37 11.09 4.89
CA ILE A 33 -6.92 9.87 5.51
C ILE A 33 -5.78 9.00 6.03
N ARG A 34 -4.77 8.77 5.21
CA ARG A 34 -3.62 7.95 5.56
C ARG A 34 -2.62 8.75 6.38
N LYS A 35 -2.12 8.15 7.47
CA LYS A 35 -1.20 8.77 8.43
C LYS A 35 0.23 8.21 8.37
N ASP A 36 0.51 7.38 7.36
CA ASP A 36 1.81 6.75 7.13
C ASP A 36 2.19 6.76 5.65
N GLY A 37 3.31 6.15 5.33
CA GLY A 37 3.78 5.93 3.97
C GLY A 37 5.09 6.62 3.65
N PHE A 38 5.51 6.48 2.38
CA PHE A 38 6.84 6.90 1.96
C PHE A 38 6.83 7.53 0.58
N VAL A 39 7.85 8.38 0.35
CA VAL A 39 8.23 8.89 -0.96
C VAL A 39 9.42 8.07 -1.47
N PHE A 40 9.34 7.65 -2.71
CA PHE A 40 10.39 6.91 -3.42
C PHE A 40 10.88 7.77 -4.59
N SER A 41 12.08 8.31 -4.48
CA SER A 41 12.72 9.06 -5.56
C SER A 41 13.27 8.12 -6.62
N PHE A 42 13.25 8.59 -7.88
CA PHE A 42 13.96 7.96 -8.99
C PHE A 42 15.17 8.83 -9.35
N PRO A 43 16.36 8.53 -8.80
CA PRO A 43 17.52 9.40 -8.91
C PRO A 43 17.89 9.73 -10.36
N GLY A 44 18.13 11.00 -10.65
CA GLY A 44 18.47 11.49 -11.99
C GLY A 44 17.30 11.58 -12.97
N HIS A 45 16.08 11.21 -12.56
CA HIS A 45 14.89 11.31 -13.42
C HIS A 45 14.00 12.51 -13.10
N GLY A 46 14.28 13.26 -12.03
CA GLY A 46 13.47 14.40 -11.60
C GLY A 46 12.02 14.02 -11.23
N THR A 47 11.79 12.75 -10.89
CA THR A 47 10.47 12.22 -10.53
C THR A 47 10.52 11.41 -9.25
N ALA A 48 9.41 11.40 -8.51
CA ALA A 48 9.25 10.58 -7.32
C ALA A 48 7.82 10.04 -7.20
N LEU A 49 7.69 8.87 -6.59
CA LEU A 49 6.42 8.22 -6.29
C LEU A 49 6.08 8.40 -4.80
N ALA A 50 4.92 8.95 -4.50
CA ALA A 50 4.39 8.91 -3.13
C ALA A 50 3.38 7.76 -3.00
N ASN A 51 3.64 6.87 -2.05
CA ASN A 51 2.72 5.84 -1.57
C ASN A 51 2.25 6.22 -0.17
N MET A 52 1.42 7.27 -0.10
CA MET A 52 1.00 7.93 1.15
C MET A 52 -0.48 8.29 1.14
N THR A 53 -1.26 7.73 0.22
CA THR A 53 -2.71 8.01 0.12
C THR A 53 -3.49 6.72 0.08
N HIS A 54 -4.58 6.67 0.85
CA HIS A 54 -5.57 5.62 0.80
C HIS A 54 -6.96 6.22 0.58
N VAL A 55 -7.83 5.44 -0.03
CA VAL A 55 -9.27 5.68 -0.08
C VAL A 55 -9.96 4.35 0.15
N GLU A 56 -11.10 4.38 0.82
CA GLU A 56 -11.93 3.20 0.99
C GLU A 56 -12.45 2.74 -0.37
N THR A 57 -12.47 1.43 -0.59
CA THR A 57 -12.98 0.85 -1.84
C THR A 57 -14.38 0.31 -1.62
N PRO A 58 -15.44 0.92 -2.20
CA PRO A 58 -16.79 0.40 -2.16
C PRO A 58 -16.90 -0.95 -2.86
N LEU A 59 -17.83 -1.79 -2.40
CA LEU A 59 -18.08 -3.08 -3.02
C LEU A 59 -18.97 -2.96 -4.27
N ASP A 60 -19.73 -1.87 -4.39
CA ASP A 60 -20.58 -1.60 -5.53
C ASP A 60 -19.83 -0.85 -6.66
N PRO A 61 -20.16 -1.13 -7.94
CA PRO A 61 -19.49 -0.52 -9.09
C PRO A 61 -19.71 1.00 -9.21
N ALA A 62 -20.85 1.51 -8.75
CA ALA A 62 -21.15 2.95 -8.84
C ALA A 62 -20.30 3.74 -7.87
N GLY A 63 -20.21 3.30 -6.61
CA GLY A 63 -19.34 3.92 -5.61
C GLY A 63 -17.85 3.82 -5.97
N TYR A 64 -17.45 2.79 -6.72
CA TYR A 64 -16.05 2.66 -7.16
C TYR A 64 -15.61 3.82 -8.05
N ALA A 65 -16.48 4.40 -8.86
CA ALA A 65 -16.14 5.57 -9.68
C ALA A 65 -15.70 6.76 -8.83
N ASP A 66 -16.28 6.94 -7.65
CA ASP A 66 -15.95 8.04 -6.73
C ASP A 66 -14.56 7.88 -6.10
N THR A 67 -14.06 6.64 -5.99
CA THR A 67 -12.71 6.40 -5.43
C THR A 67 -11.62 7.05 -6.26
N VAL A 68 -11.81 7.16 -7.58
CA VAL A 68 -10.85 7.83 -8.47
C VAL A 68 -10.74 9.31 -8.14
N PHE A 69 -11.88 9.98 -7.93
CA PHE A 69 -11.92 11.41 -7.59
C PHE A 69 -11.41 11.63 -6.16
N ASN A 70 -11.84 10.82 -5.21
CA ASN A 70 -11.36 10.87 -3.84
C ASN A 70 -9.85 10.63 -3.74
N GLY A 71 -9.31 9.69 -4.52
CA GLY A 71 -7.89 9.42 -4.58
C GLY A 71 -7.07 10.58 -5.15
N ARG A 72 -7.63 11.32 -6.12
CA ARG A 72 -7.01 12.56 -6.65
C ARG A 72 -7.03 13.68 -5.61
N ASP A 73 -8.15 13.89 -4.93
CA ASP A 73 -8.24 14.87 -3.85
C ASP A 73 -7.21 14.58 -2.74
N GLN A 74 -7.08 13.32 -2.33
CA GLN A 74 -6.06 12.92 -1.36
C GLN A 74 -4.63 13.15 -1.88
N ALA A 75 -4.37 12.96 -3.17
CA ALA A 75 -3.07 13.25 -3.77
C ALA A 75 -2.76 14.75 -3.78
N ASP A 76 -3.74 15.61 -4.07
CA ASP A 76 -3.57 17.07 -4.03
C ASP A 76 -3.32 17.56 -2.60
N ARG A 77 -4.02 17.04 -1.62
CA ARG A 77 -3.82 17.31 -0.19
C ARG A 77 -2.43 16.88 0.27
N LEU A 78 -1.97 15.71 -0.17
CA LEU A 78 -0.63 15.24 0.13
C LEU A 78 0.44 16.13 -0.50
N LEU A 79 0.25 16.57 -1.74
CA LEU A 79 1.18 17.52 -2.36
C LEU A 79 1.24 18.84 -1.60
N LYS A 80 0.08 19.34 -1.11
CA LYS A 80 0.03 20.51 -0.25
C LYS A 80 0.83 20.30 1.04
N PHE A 81 0.68 19.15 1.71
CA PHE A 81 1.47 18.77 2.88
C PHE A 81 2.97 18.81 2.56
N LEU A 82 3.42 18.12 1.52
CA LEU A 82 4.84 18.06 1.14
C LEU A 82 5.41 19.45 0.86
N ARG A 83 4.69 20.29 0.12
CA ARG A 83 5.11 21.68 -0.19
C ARG A 83 5.22 22.56 1.06
N THR A 84 4.30 22.40 1.98
CA THR A 84 4.24 23.25 3.18
C THR A 84 5.22 22.83 4.25
N GLU A 85 5.34 21.52 4.49
CA GLU A 85 6.15 20.97 5.56
C GLU A 85 7.64 20.78 5.16
N TYR A 86 7.90 20.63 3.87
CA TYR A 86 9.23 20.42 3.30
C TYR A 86 9.48 21.34 2.09
N PRO A 87 9.40 22.68 2.28
CA PRO A 87 9.46 23.62 1.15
C PRO A 87 10.79 23.61 0.41
N ALA A 88 11.90 23.32 1.09
CA ALA A 88 13.21 23.22 0.46
C ALA A 88 13.30 22.06 -0.55
N ALA A 89 12.60 20.95 -0.24
CA ALA A 89 12.58 19.77 -1.11
C ALA A 89 11.44 19.83 -2.14
N TYR A 90 10.22 20.15 -1.68
CA TYR A 90 9.02 19.96 -2.49
C TYR A 90 8.27 21.27 -2.81
N GLY A 91 8.80 22.45 -2.50
CA GLY A 91 8.09 23.73 -2.67
C GLY A 91 7.55 23.95 -4.09
N ASN A 92 8.28 23.50 -5.12
CA ASN A 92 7.91 23.62 -6.52
C ASN A 92 7.34 22.31 -7.12
N ALA A 93 7.23 21.25 -6.31
CA ALA A 93 6.76 19.94 -6.79
C ALA A 93 5.35 20.04 -7.39
N ARG A 94 5.07 19.26 -8.40
CA ARG A 94 3.74 19.16 -9.03
C ARG A 94 3.40 17.70 -9.35
N ILE A 95 2.13 17.37 -9.33
CA ILE A 95 1.69 16.03 -9.75
C ILE A 95 1.86 15.92 -11.26
N ARG A 96 2.61 14.92 -11.68
CA ARG A 96 2.77 14.53 -13.09
C ARG A 96 1.69 13.55 -13.50
N ILE A 97 1.40 12.55 -12.64
CA ILE A 97 0.42 11.51 -12.90
C ILE A 97 -0.33 11.18 -11.60
N TYR A 98 -1.65 11.26 -11.65
CA TYR A 98 -2.51 10.62 -10.68
C TYR A 98 -2.59 9.13 -11.03
N ALA A 99 -2.14 8.27 -10.14
CA ALA A 99 -2.29 6.83 -10.34
C ALA A 99 -3.76 6.42 -10.23
N ALA A 100 -4.15 5.38 -10.96
CA ALA A 100 -5.42 4.72 -10.68
C ALA A 100 -5.36 4.07 -9.28
N PRO A 101 -6.48 4.04 -8.53
CA PRO A 101 -6.53 3.33 -7.27
C PRO A 101 -6.21 1.85 -7.45
N GLY A 102 -5.25 1.35 -6.66
CA GLY A 102 -4.92 -0.07 -6.61
C GLY A 102 -5.81 -0.75 -5.59
N VAL A 103 -6.81 -1.52 -6.06
CA VAL A 103 -7.70 -2.28 -5.18
C VAL A 103 -6.94 -3.42 -4.53
N ARG A 104 -7.07 -3.54 -3.19
CA ARG A 104 -6.51 -4.66 -2.44
C ARG A 104 -7.30 -4.91 -1.15
N GLN A 105 -7.25 -6.14 -0.64
CA GLN A 105 -7.91 -6.57 0.60
C GLN A 105 -9.44 -6.32 0.61
N THR A 106 -10.08 -6.42 -0.55
CA THR A 106 -11.53 -6.22 -0.68
C THR A 106 -12.25 -7.45 -1.21
N ARG A 107 -11.64 -8.20 -2.13
CA ARG A 107 -12.21 -9.40 -2.73
C ARG A 107 -11.11 -10.42 -2.98
N TRP A 108 -11.37 -11.64 -2.57
CA TRP A 108 -10.57 -12.81 -2.87
C TRP A 108 -11.47 -13.99 -3.18
N ILE A 109 -10.91 -15.02 -3.76
CA ILE A 109 -11.64 -16.26 -4.01
C ILE A 109 -11.89 -17.00 -2.69
N THR A 110 -12.81 -17.94 -2.71
CA THR A 110 -12.88 -18.97 -1.66
C THR A 110 -12.02 -20.14 -2.13
N GLY A 111 -10.85 -20.28 -1.55
CA GLY A 111 -9.88 -21.32 -1.88
C GLY A 111 -10.29 -22.72 -1.42
N THR A 112 -9.64 -23.74 -1.94
CA THR A 112 -9.71 -25.09 -1.36
C THR A 112 -9.00 -25.16 -0.01
N TYR A 113 -8.11 -24.22 0.25
CA TYR A 113 -7.46 -23.94 1.53
C TYR A 113 -7.38 -22.44 1.75
N SER A 114 -7.69 -21.97 2.95
CA SER A 114 -7.51 -20.58 3.36
C SER A 114 -6.24 -20.46 4.22
N LEU A 115 -5.25 -19.67 3.76
CA LEU A 115 -4.02 -19.44 4.51
C LEU A 115 -4.30 -18.58 5.74
N THR A 116 -4.10 -19.15 6.92
CA THR A 116 -4.39 -18.46 8.17
C THR A 116 -3.19 -17.69 8.75
N ALA A 117 -3.46 -16.70 9.60
CA ALA A 117 -2.40 -16.02 10.34
C ALA A 117 -1.60 -16.97 11.24
N GLU A 118 -2.24 -18.02 11.76
CA GLU A 118 -1.59 -19.07 12.55
C GLU A 118 -0.61 -19.89 11.71
N ASP A 119 -0.95 -20.24 10.47
CA ASP A 119 -0.04 -20.93 9.55
C ASP A 119 1.20 -20.07 9.27
N VAL A 120 0.97 -18.75 9.06
CA VAL A 120 2.05 -17.80 8.83
C VAL A 120 2.95 -17.70 10.06
N ARG A 121 2.39 -17.48 11.26
CA ARG A 121 3.16 -17.40 12.51
C ARG A 121 3.95 -18.67 12.82
N ALA A 122 3.38 -19.81 12.51
CA ALA A 122 4.02 -21.12 12.70
C ALA A 122 5.13 -21.43 11.67
N GLY A 123 5.27 -20.58 10.63
CA GLY A 123 6.21 -20.88 9.54
C GLY A 123 5.82 -22.16 8.79
N ARG A 124 4.53 -22.43 8.62
CA ARG A 124 4.04 -23.69 8.05
C ARG A 124 4.54 -23.89 6.63
N ILE A 125 5.02 -25.10 6.36
CA ILE A 125 5.39 -25.55 5.03
C ILE A 125 4.35 -26.59 4.58
N PHE A 126 3.71 -26.32 3.44
CA PHE A 126 2.69 -27.19 2.87
C PHE A 126 3.29 -28.11 1.82
N ASP A 127 2.76 -29.32 1.67
CA ASP A 127 3.20 -30.29 0.67
C ASP A 127 2.90 -29.81 -0.76
N ASP A 128 1.82 -29.04 -0.94
CA ASP A 128 1.40 -28.42 -2.19
C ASP A 128 1.90 -26.97 -2.36
N ALA A 129 2.97 -26.60 -1.66
CA ALA A 129 3.51 -25.23 -1.68
C ALA A 129 3.92 -24.78 -3.09
N VAL A 130 3.39 -23.64 -3.52
CA VAL A 130 3.75 -23.00 -4.80
C VAL A 130 4.72 -21.83 -4.64
N ALA A 131 4.85 -21.28 -3.43
CA ALA A 131 5.77 -20.18 -3.12
C ALA A 131 6.23 -20.23 -1.66
N ARG A 132 7.29 -19.48 -1.38
CA ARG A 132 7.75 -19.17 -0.02
C ARG A 132 7.68 -17.68 0.23
N CYS A 133 7.35 -17.30 1.45
CA CYS A 133 7.24 -15.92 1.88
C CYS A 133 7.90 -15.74 3.25
N SER A 134 8.55 -14.60 3.46
CA SER A 134 9.09 -14.14 4.75
C SER A 134 8.57 -12.76 5.13
N TRP A 135 7.57 -12.27 4.41
CA TRP A 135 6.97 -10.97 4.67
C TRP A 135 6.18 -10.98 5.97
N PRO A 136 6.25 -9.94 6.79
CA PRO A 136 5.43 -9.77 7.97
C PRO A 136 3.93 -9.82 7.67
N ILE A 137 3.12 -10.03 8.71
CA ILE A 137 1.67 -9.93 8.55
C ILE A 137 1.30 -8.45 8.47
N GLU A 138 0.76 -8.03 7.33
CA GLU A 138 0.31 -6.66 7.07
C GLU A 138 -1.18 -6.65 6.77
N LEU A 139 -1.98 -5.99 7.61
CA LEU A 139 -3.43 -5.87 7.44
C LEU A 139 -3.83 -4.40 7.42
N HIS A 140 -4.58 -4.00 6.42
CA HIS A 140 -5.20 -2.69 6.32
C HIS A 140 -6.68 -2.79 6.73
N ASN A 141 -6.96 -2.70 8.03
CA ASN A 141 -8.31 -2.83 8.57
C ASN A 141 -9.20 -1.63 8.21
N ASN A 142 -8.59 -0.48 7.91
CA ASN A 142 -9.26 0.74 7.49
C ASN A 142 -8.32 1.56 6.59
N ALA A 143 -8.78 2.72 6.10
CA ALA A 143 -7.99 3.57 5.21
C ALA A 143 -6.88 4.37 5.94
N ALA A 144 -6.93 4.50 7.27
CA ALA A 144 -5.97 5.30 8.04
C ALA A 144 -4.73 4.51 8.47
N ASP A 145 -4.91 3.27 8.90
CA ASP A 145 -3.90 2.48 9.59
C ASP A 145 -3.59 1.16 8.90
N ALA A 146 -2.39 0.65 9.15
CA ALA A 146 -2.02 -0.74 8.87
C ALA A 146 -1.63 -1.43 10.19
N TYR A 147 -2.16 -2.64 10.41
CA TYR A 147 -1.62 -3.54 11.41
C TYR A 147 -0.38 -4.21 10.83
N TRP A 148 0.69 -4.20 11.59
CA TRP A 148 1.96 -4.78 11.21
C TRP A 148 2.45 -5.70 12.31
N GLU A 149 2.74 -6.96 11.98
CA GLU A 149 3.29 -7.94 12.90
C GLU A 149 4.58 -8.51 12.32
N GLU A 150 5.70 -8.14 12.95
CA GLU A 150 7.02 -8.67 12.59
C GLU A 150 7.08 -10.16 12.94
N LEU A 151 7.71 -10.92 12.05
CA LEU A 151 8.01 -12.32 12.25
C LEU A 151 9.49 -12.47 12.64
N GLY A 152 9.83 -13.54 13.33
CA GLY A 152 11.20 -13.77 13.82
C GLY A 152 12.24 -13.80 12.71
N ASP A 153 13.51 -13.59 13.08
CA ASP A 153 14.64 -13.69 12.15
C ASP A 153 14.66 -15.06 11.44
N ASN A 154 14.92 -15.02 10.14
CA ASN A 154 14.91 -16.19 9.27
C ASN A 154 13.55 -16.91 9.15
N HIS A 155 12.45 -16.23 9.54
CA HIS A 155 11.11 -16.76 9.36
C HIS A 155 10.80 -17.01 7.88
N VAL A 156 10.26 -18.17 7.58
CA VAL A 156 9.76 -18.55 6.26
C VAL A 156 8.49 -19.38 6.44
N HIS A 157 7.46 -19.04 5.71
CA HIS A 157 6.25 -19.84 5.53
C HIS A 157 6.02 -20.11 4.05
N SER A 158 5.19 -21.06 3.71
CA SER A 158 4.85 -21.32 2.31
C SER A 158 3.41 -20.95 1.99
N ILE A 159 3.17 -20.69 0.70
CA ILE A 159 1.84 -20.43 0.14
C ILE A 159 1.35 -21.74 -0.48
N PRO A 160 0.24 -22.34 0.00
CA PRO A 160 -0.30 -23.57 -0.55
C PRO A 160 -1.01 -23.32 -1.89
N LEU A 161 -0.96 -24.30 -2.79
CA LEU A 161 -1.72 -24.25 -4.06
C LEU A 161 -3.22 -24.10 -3.79
N GLY A 162 -3.69 -24.70 -2.71
CA GLY A 162 -5.10 -24.63 -2.32
C GLY A 162 -5.64 -23.23 -2.14
N SER A 163 -4.81 -22.25 -1.75
CA SER A 163 -5.26 -20.84 -1.63
C SER A 163 -5.41 -20.12 -2.97
N LEU A 164 -4.91 -20.71 -4.06
CA LEU A 164 -5.02 -20.19 -5.42
C LEU A 164 -6.15 -20.85 -6.22
N LEU A 165 -6.65 -22.01 -5.79
CA LEU A 165 -7.66 -22.78 -6.50
C LEU A 165 -9.04 -22.55 -5.88
N HIS A 166 -10.02 -22.16 -6.73
CA HIS A 166 -11.39 -21.94 -6.25
C HIS A 166 -12.04 -23.25 -5.82
N ARG A 167 -12.67 -23.27 -4.64
CA ARG A 167 -13.26 -24.46 -4.07
C ARG A 167 -14.39 -25.08 -4.89
N ASP A 168 -15.19 -24.24 -5.54
CA ASP A 168 -16.42 -24.63 -6.24
C ASP A 168 -16.29 -24.54 -7.78
N ALA A 169 -15.06 -24.40 -8.31
CA ALA A 169 -14.82 -24.31 -9.75
C ALA A 169 -13.51 -24.98 -10.13
N ASP A 170 -13.59 -26.05 -10.93
CA ASP A 170 -12.44 -26.87 -11.31
C ASP A 170 -11.43 -26.18 -12.24
N ASN A 171 -11.84 -25.14 -12.95
CA ASN A 171 -11.06 -24.43 -13.96
C ASN A 171 -10.78 -22.97 -13.61
N LEU A 172 -10.90 -22.58 -12.35
CA LEU A 172 -10.65 -21.22 -11.88
C LEU A 172 -9.51 -21.21 -10.87
N ALA A 173 -8.49 -20.43 -11.20
CA ALA A 173 -7.41 -20.10 -10.28
C ALA A 173 -7.25 -18.59 -10.16
N ALA A 174 -6.81 -18.13 -9.00
CA ALA A 174 -6.50 -16.74 -8.75
C ALA A 174 -5.01 -16.56 -8.45
N ALA A 175 -4.51 -15.35 -8.68
CA ALA A 175 -3.15 -14.97 -8.32
C ALA A 175 -3.11 -13.52 -7.84
N GLY A 176 -2.06 -13.17 -7.08
CA GLY A 176 -1.89 -11.83 -6.54
C GLY A 176 -2.82 -11.56 -5.36
N ARG A 177 -3.49 -10.41 -5.36
CA ARG A 177 -4.25 -9.91 -4.21
C ARG A 177 -5.66 -10.50 -4.06
N CYS A 178 -6.01 -11.48 -4.85
CA CYS A 178 -7.31 -12.17 -4.81
C CYS A 178 -7.19 -13.64 -4.38
N VAL A 179 -6.06 -14.10 -3.92
CA VAL A 179 -5.89 -15.42 -3.30
C VAL A 179 -6.51 -15.44 -1.90
N ASP A 180 -6.88 -16.64 -1.42
CA ASP A 180 -7.51 -16.86 -0.12
C ASP A 180 -6.47 -17.08 1.00
#